data_34dfc017e2db33f37033aa934eb47e1f
#
_entry.id   34dfc017e2db33f37033aa934eb47e1f
#
_cell.length_a   1.000
_cell.length_b   1.000
_cell.length_c   1.000
_cell.angle_alpha   90.00
_cell.angle_beta   90.00
_cell.angle_gamma   90.00
#
_symmetry.space_group_name_H-M   'P 1'
#
loop_
_entity.id
_entity.type
_entity.pdbx_description
1 polymer ?
#
loop_
_entity_poly.entity_id
_entity_poly.type
_entity_poly.pdbx_seq_one_letter_code
_entity_poly.pdbx_strand_id
1 'polypeptide(L)'
;IMDGLDSNIKNIVPTDNTQEPADIAKELMSRNTEVTIILLPTGSHEAVKYYALKALEAGSCVVNGMPSHVVKNQEIVAKAEKSNLSLIGDDVKSQIGATIVHRTLANLFPMRGAILDKTIQLDWGGSSDFCNLLTPMPSGVLRYEEGKRQSKTESVIANLQNKDTVDCQISAVDYIPFLKNQKEAYMRLEGRIFGGAPVRIDITMFVEDGNNSAGIITDSIRVSKIAKDRKIGGILHSACSFFAKHPPEQLDDYTAKKNLLEFLENKRER
;
A
#
# COMPACT_ATOMS: atom_id res chain seq x y z
N ILE A 1 18.07 13.66 -3.06
CA ILE A 1 17.90 12.27 -2.60
C ILE A 1 17.16 11.53 -3.69
N MET A 2 17.85 10.64 -4.38
CA MET A 2 17.38 9.95 -5.60
C MET A 2 17.63 8.45 -5.46
N ASP A 3 17.13 7.83 -4.41
CA ASP A 3 17.05 6.37 -4.34
C ASP A 3 15.80 5.85 -5.06
N GLY A 4 15.82 4.63 -5.50
CA GLY A 4 14.68 3.94 -6.11
C GLY A 4 14.47 4.13 -7.62
N LEU A 5 15.14 5.06 -8.29
CA LEU A 5 15.12 5.17 -9.74
C LEU A 5 16.23 4.30 -10.35
N ASP A 6 15.84 3.27 -11.08
CA ASP A 6 16.75 2.44 -11.86
C ASP A 6 17.23 3.14 -13.13
N SER A 7 18.40 2.70 -13.65
CA SER A 7 18.96 3.21 -14.91
C SER A 7 18.02 2.97 -16.10
N ASN A 8 17.30 1.87 -16.12
CA ASN A 8 16.35 1.55 -17.19
C ASN A 8 15.15 2.52 -17.19
N ILE A 9 14.69 2.92 -15.98
CA ILE A 9 13.61 3.91 -15.86
C ILE A 9 14.11 5.32 -16.18
N LYS A 10 15.37 5.65 -15.82
CA LYS A 10 16.00 6.93 -16.20
C LYS A 10 16.06 7.14 -17.70
N ASN A 11 16.20 6.08 -18.48
CA ASN A 11 16.18 6.16 -19.94
C ASN A 11 14.79 6.42 -20.52
N ILE A 12 13.72 6.08 -19.76
CA ILE A 12 12.33 6.32 -20.17
C ILE A 12 11.88 7.72 -19.74
N VAL A 13 12.33 8.17 -18.56
CA VAL A 13 12.01 9.50 -18.01
C VAL A 13 13.32 10.26 -17.82
N PRO A 14 13.68 11.17 -18.75
CA PRO A 14 14.87 11.96 -18.61
C PRO A 14 14.77 12.86 -17.37
N THR A 15 15.83 12.86 -16.57
CA THR A 15 15.94 13.73 -15.38
C THR A 15 16.79 14.94 -15.69
N ASP A 16 16.33 16.13 -15.32
CA ASP A 16 17.14 17.35 -15.35
C ASP A 16 17.95 17.44 -14.04
N ASN A 17 19.24 17.22 -14.14
CA ASN A 17 20.18 17.30 -13.02
C ASN A 17 20.85 18.68 -12.91
N THR A 18 20.45 19.66 -13.72
CA THR A 18 21.01 21.02 -13.71
C THR A 18 20.34 21.93 -12.70
N GLN A 19 19.19 21.52 -12.17
CA GLN A 19 18.42 22.27 -11.19
C GLN A 19 19.02 22.11 -9.77
N GLU A 20 19.09 23.20 -9.03
CA GLU A 20 19.41 23.15 -7.61
C GLU A 20 18.29 22.44 -6.83
N PRO A 21 18.62 21.67 -5.79
CA PRO A 21 17.63 21.01 -4.95
C PRO A 21 16.66 22.00 -4.30
N ALA A 22 15.36 21.82 -4.49
CA ALA A 22 14.36 22.65 -3.86
C ALA A 22 14.29 22.42 -2.33
N ASP A 23 14.03 23.48 -1.57
CA ASP A 23 13.68 23.37 -0.15
C ASP A 23 12.20 22.92 -0.06
N ILE A 24 12.02 21.63 0.13
CA ILE A 24 10.69 21.00 0.13
C ILE A 24 9.79 21.56 1.24
N ALA A 25 10.31 21.76 2.45
CA ALA A 25 9.49 22.30 3.54
C ALA A 25 9.01 23.71 3.22
N LYS A 26 9.90 24.57 2.72
CA LYS A 26 9.56 25.94 2.33
C LYS A 26 8.52 25.98 1.19
N GLU A 27 8.66 25.10 0.18
CA GLU A 27 7.70 25.00 -0.91
C GLU A 27 6.31 24.57 -0.42
N LEU A 28 6.24 23.57 0.43
CA LEU A 28 4.97 23.11 1.02
C LEU A 28 4.31 24.18 1.89
N MET A 29 5.10 24.91 2.72
CA MET A 29 4.61 26.01 3.53
C MET A 29 4.09 27.16 2.66
N SER A 30 4.82 27.56 1.62
CA SER A 30 4.43 28.68 0.75
C SER A 30 3.10 28.42 0.03
N ARG A 31 2.75 27.16 -0.18
CA ARG A 31 1.50 26.72 -0.83
C ARG A 31 0.39 26.37 0.17
N ASN A 32 0.63 26.53 1.46
CA ASN A 32 -0.30 26.10 2.52
C ASN A 32 -0.74 24.64 2.35
N THR A 33 0.18 23.74 2.05
CA THR A 33 -0.11 22.34 1.78
C THR A 33 -0.59 21.64 3.05
N GLU A 34 -1.81 21.15 3.06
CA GLU A 34 -2.43 20.53 4.23
C GLU A 34 -2.16 19.03 4.32
N VAL A 35 -2.07 18.34 3.16
CA VAL A 35 -1.81 16.90 3.07
C VAL A 35 -0.80 16.65 1.97
N THR A 36 0.26 15.93 2.28
CA THR A 36 1.29 15.48 1.34
C THR A 36 1.11 14.00 1.06
N ILE A 37 1.02 13.64 -0.23
CA ILE A 37 0.98 12.25 -0.68
C ILE A 37 2.35 11.86 -1.16
N ILE A 38 2.81 10.67 -0.74
CA ILE A 38 4.08 10.10 -1.18
C ILE A 38 3.80 8.93 -2.13
N LEU A 39 4.12 9.13 -3.41
CA LEU A 39 4.04 8.14 -4.49
C LEU A 39 5.37 8.14 -5.23
N LEU A 40 6.30 7.32 -4.79
CA LEU A 40 7.65 7.18 -5.33
C LEU A 40 7.84 5.77 -5.91
N PRO A 41 8.87 5.52 -6.73
CA PRO A 41 9.21 4.17 -7.14
C PRO A 41 9.45 3.25 -5.93
N THR A 42 8.97 2.00 -6.02
CA THR A 42 9.24 0.98 -4.99
C THR A 42 10.75 0.83 -4.76
N GLY A 43 11.19 0.79 -3.49
CA GLY A 43 12.60 0.77 -3.09
C GLY A 43 13.18 2.15 -2.75
N SER A 44 12.42 3.25 -2.84
CA SER A 44 12.86 4.62 -2.51
C SER A 44 12.71 4.92 -1.01
N HIS A 45 13.23 4.08 -0.13
CA HIS A 45 12.98 4.16 1.31
C HIS A 45 13.50 5.44 1.94
N GLU A 46 14.73 5.86 1.60
CA GLU A 46 15.34 7.09 2.12
C GLU A 46 14.63 8.35 1.62
N ALA A 47 14.22 8.37 0.35
CA ALA A 47 13.43 9.46 -0.19
C ALA A 47 12.07 9.56 0.48
N VAL A 48 11.37 8.43 0.69
CA VAL A 48 10.08 8.39 1.40
C VAL A 48 10.23 8.97 2.81
N LYS A 49 11.24 8.53 3.57
CA LYS A 49 11.54 9.05 4.91
C LYS A 49 11.79 10.55 4.87
N TYR A 50 12.65 11.01 3.95
CA TYR A 50 12.98 12.43 3.79
C TYR A 50 11.74 13.27 3.52
N TYR A 51 10.92 12.90 2.53
CA TYR A 51 9.73 13.68 2.19
C TYR A 51 8.67 13.64 3.29
N ALA A 52 8.51 12.53 4.01
CA ALA A 52 7.62 12.45 5.16
C ALA A 52 8.04 13.44 6.27
N LEU A 53 9.33 13.49 6.62
CA LEU A 53 9.85 14.41 7.61
C LEU A 53 9.71 15.88 7.18
N LYS A 54 9.95 16.19 5.90
CA LYS A 54 9.78 17.54 5.33
C LYS A 54 8.32 17.98 5.27
N ALA A 55 7.40 17.08 4.98
CA ALA A 55 5.96 17.34 5.03
C ALA A 55 5.52 17.70 6.46
N LEU A 56 5.92 16.91 7.45
CA LEU A 56 5.62 17.19 8.86
C LEU A 56 6.27 18.50 9.35
N GLU A 57 7.48 18.84 8.89
CA GLU A 57 8.14 20.12 9.16
C GLU A 57 7.34 21.30 8.61
N ALA A 58 6.73 21.12 7.45
CA ALA A 58 5.87 22.12 6.81
C ALA A 58 4.45 22.22 7.39
N GLY A 59 4.10 21.43 8.41
CA GLY A 59 2.75 21.38 8.95
C GLY A 59 1.72 20.63 8.10
N SER A 60 2.19 19.74 7.23
CA SER A 60 1.37 18.91 6.33
C SER A 60 1.22 17.49 6.89
N CYS A 61 0.00 16.95 6.87
CA CYS A 61 -0.26 15.53 7.13
C CYS A 61 0.37 14.65 6.04
N VAL A 62 0.63 13.38 6.33
CA VAL A 62 1.29 12.47 5.38
C VAL A 62 0.40 11.27 5.04
N VAL A 63 0.21 11.04 3.75
CA VAL A 63 -0.37 9.82 3.19
C VAL A 63 0.72 9.10 2.40
N ASN A 64 1.17 7.94 2.90
CA ASN A 64 2.19 7.14 2.23
C ASN A 64 1.56 6.01 1.42
N GLY A 65 1.60 6.11 0.10
CA GLY A 65 1.15 5.06 -0.81
C GLY A 65 2.18 3.95 -1.08
N MET A 66 3.39 4.06 -0.52
CA MET A 66 4.51 3.18 -0.81
C MET A 66 4.73 2.12 0.29
N PRO A 67 5.36 0.96 -0.03
CA PRO A 67 5.67 -0.08 0.96
C PRO A 67 6.84 0.27 1.89
N SER A 68 7.20 1.54 1.96
CA SER A 68 8.26 2.05 2.87
C SER A 68 7.66 2.39 4.23
N HIS A 69 8.41 2.11 5.29
CA HIS A 69 7.94 2.21 6.67
C HIS A 69 7.84 3.67 7.17
N VAL A 70 6.70 4.31 6.94
CA VAL A 70 6.36 5.62 7.52
C VAL A 70 5.64 5.44 8.86
N VAL A 71 4.58 4.64 8.89
CA VAL A 71 3.77 4.43 10.11
C VAL A 71 4.45 3.52 11.16
N LYS A 72 5.54 2.85 10.79
CA LYS A 72 6.38 2.06 11.71
C LYS A 72 7.67 2.76 12.12
N ASN A 73 7.97 3.93 11.55
CA ASN A 73 9.18 4.70 11.87
C ASN A 73 8.93 5.57 13.09
N GLN A 74 9.60 5.27 14.20
CA GLN A 74 9.41 5.95 15.48
C GLN A 74 9.69 7.47 15.41
N GLU A 75 10.68 7.91 14.64
CA GLU A 75 11.01 9.33 14.46
C GLU A 75 9.87 10.09 13.79
N ILE A 76 9.32 9.51 12.70
CA ILE A 76 8.22 10.10 11.94
C ILE A 76 6.96 10.15 12.81
N VAL A 77 6.64 9.06 13.49
CA VAL A 77 5.45 8.96 14.35
C VAL A 77 5.52 9.96 15.49
N ALA A 78 6.63 10.02 16.22
CA ALA A 78 6.81 10.98 17.33
C ALA A 78 6.70 12.43 16.86
N LYS A 79 7.26 12.75 15.68
CA LYS A 79 7.14 14.11 15.10
C LYS A 79 5.69 14.42 14.71
N ALA A 80 4.96 13.49 14.14
CA ALA A 80 3.57 13.66 13.75
C ALA A 80 2.66 13.87 14.97
N GLU A 81 2.83 13.07 16.02
CA GLU A 81 2.10 13.24 17.29
C GLU A 81 2.35 14.61 17.93
N LYS A 82 3.61 15.00 18.05
CA LYS A 82 4.00 16.30 18.63
C LYS A 82 3.43 17.48 17.86
N SER A 83 3.24 17.34 16.56
CA SER A 83 2.75 18.42 15.68
C SER A 83 1.24 18.36 15.43
N ASN A 84 0.50 17.42 16.01
CA ASN A 84 -0.91 17.15 15.73
C ASN A 84 -1.20 16.95 14.23
N LEU A 85 -0.32 16.22 13.54
CA LEU A 85 -0.43 15.89 12.12
C LEU A 85 -0.65 14.39 11.94
N SER A 86 -1.58 14.01 11.09
CA SER A 86 -1.94 12.61 10.87
C SER A 86 -1.00 11.90 9.90
N LEU A 87 -0.85 10.59 10.13
CA LEU A 87 -0.16 9.64 9.25
C LEU A 87 -1.13 8.56 8.77
N ILE A 88 -1.18 8.31 7.47
CA ILE A 88 -1.85 7.16 6.85
C ILE A 88 -0.83 6.42 5.98
N GLY A 89 -0.69 5.11 6.14
CA GLY A 89 0.23 4.23 5.39
C GLY A 89 0.20 2.80 5.95
N ASP A 90 0.99 1.89 5.43
CA ASP A 90 1.90 2.00 4.28
C ASP A 90 1.40 1.07 3.16
N ASP A 91 1.80 1.34 1.91
CA ASP A 91 1.39 0.59 0.72
C ASP A 91 -0.13 0.64 0.44
N VAL A 92 -0.53 1.53 -0.45
CA VAL A 92 -1.95 1.76 -0.78
C VAL A 92 -2.68 0.49 -1.20
N LYS A 93 -3.85 0.29 -0.64
CA LYS A 93 -4.78 -0.81 -0.92
C LYS A 93 -5.89 -0.27 -1.84
N SER A 94 -5.82 -0.56 -3.14
CA SER A 94 -6.75 -0.05 -4.16
C SER A 94 -8.22 -0.39 -3.86
N GLN A 95 -9.18 0.26 -4.53
CA GLN A 95 -10.62 0.03 -4.30
C GLN A 95 -11.01 -1.44 -4.56
N ILE A 96 -10.79 -1.93 -5.77
CA ILE A 96 -10.99 -3.35 -6.15
C ILE A 96 -9.70 -3.81 -6.82
N GLY A 97 -8.69 -4.08 -6.04
CA GLY A 97 -7.40 -4.59 -6.51
C GLY A 97 -7.23 -6.08 -6.25
N ALA A 98 -6.21 -6.70 -6.87
CA ALA A 98 -5.94 -8.12 -6.72
C ALA A 98 -5.81 -8.53 -5.25
N THR A 99 -5.13 -7.74 -4.41
CA THR A 99 -5.01 -8.03 -2.97
C THR A 99 -6.35 -8.04 -2.25
N ILE A 100 -7.28 -7.11 -2.58
CA ILE A 100 -8.63 -7.07 -1.97
C ILE A 100 -9.45 -8.28 -2.38
N VAL A 101 -9.46 -8.61 -3.66
CA VAL A 101 -10.20 -9.78 -4.17
C VAL A 101 -9.63 -11.06 -3.55
N HIS A 102 -8.31 -11.21 -3.56
CA HIS A 102 -7.63 -12.39 -3.02
C HIS A 102 -7.91 -12.60 -1.52
N ARG A 103 -7.71 -11.55 -0.69
CA ARG A 103 -7.97 -11.65 0.76
C ARG A 103 -9.45 -11.89 1.08
N THR A 104 -10.37 -11.31 0.31
CA THR A 104 -11.81 -11.54 0.48
C THR A 104 -12.16 -13.01 0.22
N LEU A 105 -11.63 -13.58 -0.86
CA LEU A 105 -11.82 -14.99 -1.19
C LEU A 105 -11.12 -15.92 -0.19
N ALA A 106 -9.91 -15.60 0.25
CA ALA A 106 -9.22 -16.35 1.27
C ALA A 106 -10.03 -16.40 2.58
N ASN A 107 -10.59 -15.26 2.99
CA ASN A 107 -11.46 -15.15 4.16
C ASN A 107 -12.79 -15.93 4.02
N LEU A 108 -13.27 -16.14 2.81
CA LEU A 108 -14.50 -16.92 2.59
C LEU A 108 -14.37 -18.34 3.14
N PHE A 109 -13.18 -18.95 3.10
CA PHE A 109 -12.94 -20.31 3.60
C PHE A 109 -13.27 -20.42 5.10
N PRO A 110 -12.61 -19.71 6.01
CA PRO A 110 -12.91 -19.83 7.44
C PRO A 110 -14.33 -19.35 7.78
N MET A 111 -14.85 -18.33 7.09
CA MET A 111 -16.22 -17.86 7.30
C MET A 111 -17.29 -18.92 6.96
N ARG A 112 -16.97 -19.88 6.09
CA ARG A 112 -17.86 -20.98 5.69
C ARG A 112 -17.47 -22.32 6.30
N GLY A 113 -16.52 -22.35 7.24
CA GLY A 113 -16.04 -23.57 7.88
C GLY A 113 -15.19 -24.47 6.97
N ALA A 114 -14.63 -23.89 5.91
CA ALA A 114 -13.65 -24.55 5.04
C ALA A 114 -12.21 -24.20 5.46
N ILE A 115 -11.25 -24.96 4.97
CA ILE A 115 -9.82 -24.74 5.24
C ILE A 115 -9.15 -24.36 3.91
N LEU A 116 -8.46 -23.23 3.88
CA LEU A 116 -7.58 -22.86 2.78
C LEU A 116 -6.20 -23.49 3.02
N ASP A 117 -5.76 -24.35 2.13
CA ASP A 117 -4.47 -25.04 2.26
C ASP A 117 -3.36 -24.30 1.51
N LYS A 118 -3.62 -23.82 0.31
CA LYS A 118 -2.65 -23.08 -0.50
C LYS A 118 -3.31 -22.10 -1.44
N THR A 119 -2.56 -21.05 -1.78
CA THR A 119 -3.03 -20.02 -2.70
C THR A 119 -1.88 -19.33 -3.43
N ILE A 120 -2.15 -18.92 -4.66
CA ILE A 120 -1.22 -18.13 -5.46
C ILE A 120 -1.91 -16.90 -6.03
N GLN A 121 -1.11 -15.84 -6.23
CA GLN A 121 -1.48 -14.68 -7.04
C GLN A 121 -0.31 -14.32 -7.95
N LEU A 122 -0.58 -14.23 -9.24
CA LEU A 122 0.38 -13.84 -10.26
C LEU A 122 -0.12 -12.54 -10.89
N ASP A 123 0.69 -11.49 -10.83
CA ASP A 123 0.35 -10.18 -11.35
C ASP A 123 1.25 -9.84 -12.55
N TRP A 124 0.68 -9.27 -13.61
CA TRP A 124 1.43 -8.64 -14.71
C TRP A 124 0.76 -7.34 -15.12
N GLY A 125 1.51 -6.43 -15.73
CA GLY A 125 0.99 -5.13 -16.12
C GLY A 125 1.92 -4.33 -17.01
N GLY A 126 1.41 -3.21 -17.54
CA GLY A 126 2.14 -2.38 -18.48
C GLY A 126 2.64 -1.05 -17.90
N SER A 127 2.43 -0.79 -16.62
CA SER A 127 2.91 0.43 -15.98
C SER A 127 4.41 0.42 -15.70
N SER A 128 5.01 1.60 -15.59
CA SER A 128 6.43 1.74 -15.22
C SER A 128 6.73 1.16 -13.81
N ASP A 129 5.73 1.02 -12.94
CA ASP A 129 5.90 0.33 -11.65
C ASP A 129 6.24 -1.15 -11.86
N PHE A 130 5.57 -1.86 -12.78
CA PHE A 130 5.92 -3.24 -13.11
C PHE A 130 7.34 -3.37 -13.68
N CYS A 131 7.76 -2.44 -14.56
CA CYS A 131 9.13 -2.40 -15.04
C CYS A 131 10.13 -2.23 -13.88
N ASN A 132 9.84 -1.31 -12.94
CA ASN A 132 10.67 -1.09 -11.76
C ASN A 132 10.68 -2.30 -10.81
N LEU A 133 9.53 -2.93 -10.56
CA LEU A 133 9.42 -4.08 -9.66
C LEU A 133 10.24 -5.29 -10.11
N LEU A 134 10.32 -5.51 -11.43
CA LEU A 134 11.03 -6.63 -12.03
C LEU A 134 12.51 -6.33 -12.32
N THR A 135 12.97 -5.11 -12.00
CA THR A 135 14.38 -4.75 -12.14
C THR A 135 15.16 -5.20 -10.89
N PRO A 136 16.29 -5.91 -11.06
CA PRO A 136 17.13 -6.30 -9.94
C PRO A 136 17.79 -5.07 -9.30
N MET A 137 17.92 -5.09 -7.99
CA MET A 137 18.72 -4.14 -7.22
C MET A 137 20.22 -4.49 -7.32
N PRO A 138 21.12 -3.63 -6.83
CA PRO A 138 22.54 -3.94 -6.76
C PRO A 138 22.86 -5.25 -6.00
N SER A 139 22.00 -5.66 -5.08
CA SER A 139 22.05 -6.94 -4.37
C SER A 139 21.74 -8.18 -5.25
N GLY A 140 21.22 -7.99 -6.45
CA GLY A 140 20.71 -9.06 -7.33
C GLY A 140 19.26 -9.48 -7.03
N VAL A 141 18.65 -8.97 -5.97
CA VAL A 141 17.26 -9.27 -5.61
C VAL A 141 16.31 -8.33 -6.38
N LEU A 142 15.18 -8.85 -6.84
CA LEU A 142 14.16 -8.01 -7.49
C LEU A 142 13.56 -7.02 -6.49
N ARG A 143 13.30 -5.79 -6.93
CA ARG A 143 12.64 -4.76 -6.10
C ARG A 143 11.29 -5.19 -5.53
N TYR A 144 10.59 -6.05 -6.24
CA TYR A 144 9.34 -6.66 -5.77
C TYR A 144 9.51 -7.45 -4.47
N GLU A 145 10.61 -8.19 -4.33
CA GLU A 145 10.91 -9.00 -3.15
C GLU A 145 11.17 -8.13 -1.91
N GLU A 146 11.60 -6.87 -2.11
CA GLU A 146 11.93 -5.97 -1.03
C GLU A 146 10.69 -5.22 -0.51
N GLY A 147 9.89 -5.91 0.31
CA GLY A 147 8.75 -5.35 1.03
C GLY A 147 7.40 -5.50 0.32
N LYS A 148 7.30 -5.36 -1.02
CA LYS A 148 6.01 -5.41 -1.73
C LYS A 148 5.39 -6.81 -1.73
N ARG A 149 6.22 -7.85 -1.86
CA ARG A 149 5.77 -9.25 -1.73
C ARG A 149 5.25 -9.52 -0.33
N GLN A 150 6.02 -9.12 0.68
CA GLN A 150 5.65 -9.30 2.08
C GLN A 150 4.33 -8.59 2.41
N SER A 151 4.18 -7.30 2.05
CA SER A 151 2.98 -6.53 2.36
C SER A 151 1.72 -7.14 1.75
N LYS A 152 1.80 -7.63 0.51
CA LYS A 152 0.68 -8.32 -0.14
C LYS A 152 0.34 -9.65 0.54
N THR A 153 1.36 -10.47 0.82
CA THR A 153 1.19 -11.79 1.45
C THR A 153 0.56 -11.63 2.83
N GLU A 154 1.13 -10.78 3.69
CA GLU A 154 0.59 -10.49 5.01
C GLU A 154 -0.87 -9.99 4.93
N SER A 155 -1.18 -9.12 3.97
CA SER A 155 -2.54 -8.63 3.77
C SER A 155 -3.53 -9.74 3.41
N VAL A 156 -3.13 -10.71 2.58
CA VAL A 156 -4.01 -11.80 2.13
C VAL A 156 -4.29 -12.79 3.25
N ILE A 157 -3.25 -13.21 4.00
CA ILE A 157 -3.37 -14.27 5.02
C ILE A 157 -3.75 -13.75 6.41
N ALA A 158 -3.80 -12.43 6.61
CA ALA A 158 -3.92 -11.79 7.93
C ALA A 158 -5.03 -12.35 8.82
N ASN A 159 -6.17 -12.70 8.22
CA ASN A 159 -7.37 -13.12 8.94
C ASN A 159 -7.60 -14.65 8.89
N LEU A 160 -6.65 -15.41 8.36
CA LEU A 160 -6.75 -16.86 8.33
C LEU A 160 -6.36 -17.44 9.70
N GLN A 161 -7.15 -18.40 10.19
CA GLN A 161 -6.84 -19.11 11.42
C GLN A 161 -5.55 -19.94 11.31
N ASN A 162 -5.26 -20.44 10.12
CA ASN A 162 -4.08 -21.25 9.78
C ASN A 162 -3.02 -20.46 9.02
N LYS A 163 -2.90 -19.15 9.25
CA LYS A 163 -1.99 -18.24 8.52
C LYS A 163 -0.53 -18.70 8.53
N ASP A 164 -0.10 -19.42 9.56
CA ASP A 164 1.27 -19.91 9.72
C ASP A 164 1.54 -21.22 8.94
N THR A 165 0.50 -21.86 8.41
CA THR A 165 0.59 -23.14 7.70
C THR A 165 0.07 -23.09 6.25
N VAL A 166 -0.67 -22.04 5.89
CA VAL A 166 -1.13 -21.85 4.50
C VAL A 166 0.05 -21.53 3.59
N ASP A 167 0.18 -22.28 2.49
CA ASP A 167 1.16 -21.97 1.45
C ASP A 167 0.61 -20.82 0.57
N CYS A 168 1.15 -19.61 0.76
CA CYS A 168 0.72 -18.42 0.05
C CYS A 168 1.87 -17.83 -0.78
N GLN A 169 1.73 -17.82 -2.09
CA GLN A 169 2.71 -17.25 -3.00
C GLN A 169 2.10 -16.11 -3.84
N ILE A 170 2.70 -14.93 -3.76
CA ILE A 170 2.29 -13.76 -4.54
C ILE A 170 3.50 -13.22 -5.30
N SER A 171 3.38 -13.09 -6.62
CA SER A 171 4.48 -12.65 -7.48
C SER A 171 4.04 -11.65 -8.54
N ALA A 172 4.89 -10.66 -8.82
CA ALA A 172 4.87 -9.93 -10.08
C ALA A 172 5.65 -10.79 -11.11
N VAL A 173 5.01 -11.13 -12.21
CA VAL A 173 5.56 -12.12 -13.15
C VAL A 173 6.09 -11.50 -14.44
N ASP A 174 5.47 -10.42 -14.93
CA ASP A 174 5.93 -9.81 -16.17
C ASP A 174 5.55 -8.34 -16.31
N TYR A 175 6.35 -7.63 -17.12
CA TYR A 175 6.09 -6.27 -17.59
C TYR A 175 5.77 -6.31 -19.08
N ILE A 176 4.53 -5.92 -19.43
CA ILE A 176 4.01 -5.97 -20.80
C ILE A 176 3.65 -4.55 -21.25
N PRO A 177 4.56 -3.83 -21.95
CA PRO A 177 4.41 -2.39 -22.24
C PRO A 177 3.12 -2.01 -22.95
N PHE A 178 2.57 -2.85 -23.83
CA PHE A 178 1.35 -2.54 -24.56
C PHE A 178 0.10 -2.49 -23.68
N LEU A 179 0.13 -3.07 -22.48
CA LEU A 179 -0.95 -2.97 -21.49
C LEU A 179 -1.05 -1.58 -20.86
N LYS A 180 -0.02 -0.75 -20.99
CA LYS A 180 0.01 0.64 -20.45
C LYS A 180 -0.30 0.68 -18.94
N ASN A 181 -1.40 1.30 -18.53
CA ASN A 181 -1.82 1.40 -17.13
C ASN A 181 -2.65 0.19 -16.66
N GLN A 182 -2.85 -0.78 -17.54
CA GLN A 182 -3.62 -1.97 -17.23
C GLN A 182 -2.78 -2.96 -16.43
N LYS A 183 -3.46 -3.61 -15.49
CA LYS A 183 -2.94 -4.71 -14.69
C LYS A 183 -3.88 -5.88 -14.75
N GLU A 184 -3.31 -7.05 -14.97
CA GLU A 184 -4.00 -8.31 -14.88
C GLU A 184 -3.46 -9.13 -13.71
N ALA A 185 -4.31 -9.94 -13.11
CA ALA A 185 -3.96 -10.84 -12.04
C ALA A 185 -4.68 -12.18 -12.19
N TYR A 186 -3.95 -13.26 -12.01
CA TYR A 186 -4.49 -14.59 -11.85
C TYR A 186 -4.35 -15.01 -10.39
N MET A 187 -5.43 -15.54 -9.82
CA MET A 187 -5.46 -16.06 -8.45
C MET A 187 -6.02 -17.47 -8.46
N ARG A 188 -5.39 -18.34 -7.66
CA ARG A 188 -5.90 -19.68 -7.37
C ARG A 188 -5.91 -19.89 -5.86
N LEU A 189 -7.02 -20.42 -5.37
CA LEU A 189 -7.19 -20.81 -3.99
C LEU A 189 -7.59 -22.29 -3.97
N GLU A 190 -6.88 -23.11 -3.21
CA GLU A 190 -7.15 -24.53 -3.06
C GLU A 190 -7.29 -24.88 -1.58
N GLY A 191 -8.28 -25.66 -1.26
CA GLY A 191 -8.55 -26.03 0.13
C GLY A 191 -9.52 -27.21 0.25
N ARG A 192 -10.04 -27.38 1.46
CA ARG A 192 -10.90 -28.51 1.81
C ARG A 192 -12.20 -28.03 2.44
N ILE A 193 -13.29 -28.67 2.05
CA ILE A 193 -14.64 -28.50 2.60
C ILE A 193 -15.03 -29.72 3.42
N PHE A 194 -16.32 -29.85 3.76
CA PHE A 194 -16.83 -30.97 4.56
C PHE A 194 -16.36 -32.35 4.03
N GLY A 195 -16.00 -33.21 4.95
CA GLY A 195 -15.48 -34.56 4.64
C GLY A 195 -14.09 -34.57 4.00
N GLY A 196 -13.36 -33.45 4.01
CA GLY A 196 -12.04 -33.34 3.37
C GLY A 196 -12.11 -33.23 1.84
N ALA A 197 -13.31 -33.03 1.26
CA ALA A 197 -13.46 -32.89 -0.18
C ALA A 197 -12.72 -31.63 -0.70
N PRO A 198 -12.01 -31.71 -1.83
CA PRO A 198 -11.27 -30.59 -2.36
C PRO A 198 -12.18 -29.50 -2.94
N VAL A 199 -11.77 -28.26 -2.78
CA VAL A 199 -12.33 -27.10 -3.46
C VAL A 199 -11.22 -26.29 -4.08
N ARG A 200 -11.45 -25.80 -5.29
CA ARG A 200 -10.53 -24.91 -6.02
C ARG A 200 -11.31 -23.76 -6.64
N ILE A 201 -10.75 -22.56 -6.49
CA ILE A 201 -11.27 -21.33 -7.10
C ILE A 201 -10.16 -20.75 -7.96
N ASP A 202 -10.44 -20.52 -9.25
CA ASP A 202 -9.55 -19.82 -10.17
C ASP A 202 -10.21 -18.52 -10.61
N ILE A 203 -9.47 -17.41 -10.56
CA ILE A 203 -9.96 -16.09 -10.96
C ILE A 203 -8.90 -15.40 -11.79
N THR A 204 -9.35 -14.81 -12.90
CA THR A 204 -8.59 -13.82 -13.65
C THR A 204 -9.30 -12.49 -13.54
N MET A 205 -8.56 -11.43 -13.23
CA MET A 205 -9.11 -10.09 -13.15
C MET A 205 -8.26 -9.09 -13.93
N PHE A 206 -8.90 -8.04 -14.37
CA PHE A 206 -8.33 -6.91 -15.07
C PHE A 206 -8.74 -5.61 -14.38
N VAL A 207 -7.80 -4.67 -14.24
CA VAL A 207 -8.06 -3.34 -13.68
C VAL A 207 -7.19 -2.27 -14.34
N GLU A 208 -7.68 -1.04 -14.38
CA GLU A 208 -6.89 0.17 -14.60
C GLU A 208 -6.25 0.57 -13.24
N ASP A 209 -4.99 0.19 -13.02
CA ASP A 209 -4.35 0.23 -11.70
C ASP A 209 -4.26 1.65 -11.10
N GLY A 210 -3.94 2.64 -11.93
CA GLY A 210 -3.88 4.04 -11.51
C GLY A 210 -5.21 4.58 -11.03
N ASN A 211 -6.28 4.38 -11.78
CA ASN A 211 -7.63 4.85 -11.43
C ASN A 211 -8.14 4.15 -10.19
N ASN A 212 -7.87 2.85 -10.06
CA ASN A 212 -8.24 2.03 -8.93
C ASN A 212 -7.56 2.48 -7.62
N SER A 213 -6.30 2.91 -7.71
CA SER A 213 -5.56 3.45 -6.56
C SER A 213 -5.95 4.90 -6.25
N ALA A 214 -6.23 5.72 -7.26
CA ALA A 214 -6.55 7.14 -7.11
C ALA A 214 -7.80 7.37 -6.24
N GLY A 215 -8.81 6.51 -6.32
CA GLY A 215 -10.01 6.58 -5.49
C GLY A 215 -9.67 6.48 -4.00
N ILE A 216 -8.88 5.49 -3.61
CA ILE A 216 -8.45 5.28 -2.21
C ILE A 216 -7.54 6.41 -1.73
N ILE A 217 -6.63 6.88 -2.57
CA ILE A 217 -5.76 8.02 -2.25
C ILE A 217 -6.59 9.27 -1.99
N THR A 218 -7.59 9.54 -2.82
CA THR A 218 -8.49 10.69 -2.65
C THR A 218 -9.23 10.62 -1.31
N ASP A 219 -9.75 9.45 -0.94
CA ASP A 219 -10.43 9.27 0.35
C ASP A 219 -9.45 9.38 1.52
N SER A 220 -8.22 8.88 1.38
CA SER A 220 -7.17 9.04 2.39
C SER A 220 -6.82 10.50 2.64
N ILE A 221 -6.77 11.33 1.59
CA ILE A 221 -6.57 12.79 1.71
C ILE A 221 -7.71 13.43 2.52
N ARG A 222 -8.95 13.09 2.17
CA ARG A 222 -10.15 13.63 2.84
C ARG A 222 -10.17 13.26 4.32
N VAL A 223 -9.82 12.01 4.66
CA VAL A 223 -9.71 11.53 6.04
C VAL A 223 -8.56 12.23 6.78
N SER A 224 -7.40 12.40 6.16
CA SER A 224 -6.28 13.18 6.73
C SER A 224 -6.66 14.63 6.98
N LYS A 225 -7.43 15.25 6.07
CA LYS A 225 -7.92 16.62 6.27
C LYS A 225 -8.87 16.70 7.48
N ILE A 226 -9.80 15.77 7.63
CA ILE A 226 -10.69 15.70 8.80
C ILE A 226 -9.87 15.56 10.09
N ALA A 227 -8.85 14.70 10.12
CA ALA A 227 -7.97 14.53 11.27
C ALA A 227 -7.23 15.84 11.61
N LYS A 228 -6.71 16.53 10.59
CA LYS A 228 -6.03 17.83 10.75
C LYS A 228 -6.97 18.87 11.37
N ASP A 229 -8.19 19.00 10.88
CA ASP A 229 -9.18 19.95 11.38
C ASP A 229 -9.57 19.64 12.84
N ARG A 230 -9.56 18.36 13.22
CA ARG A 230 -9.78 17.90 14.60
C ARG A 230 -8.52 17.94 15.46
N LYS A 231 -7.35 18.33 14.91
CA LYS A 231 -6.04 18.35 15.58
C LYS A 231 -5.63 16.97 16.11
N ILE A 232 -5.97 15.91 15.38
CA ILE A 232 -5.61 14.52 15.71
C ILE A 232 -4.28 14.21 15.06
N GLY A 233 -3.24 13.98 15.87
CA GLY A 233 -1.87 13.68 15.43
C GLY A 233 -1.51 12.21 15.54
N GLY A 234 -0.43 11.81 14.83
CA GLY A 234 0.08 10.46 14.83
C GLY A 234 -0.65 9.54 13.86
N ILE A 235 -0.57 8.25 14.12
CA ILE A 235 -1.12 7.22 13.23
C ILE A 235 -2.65 7.20 13.32
N LEU A 236 -3.34 7.28 12.18
CA LEU A 236 -4.77 7.02 12.09
C LEU A 236 -5.01 5.53 11.88
N HIS A 237 -5.07 4.76 12.95
CA HIS A 237 -5.17 3.29 12.92
C HIS A 237 -6.35 2.78 12.08
N SER A 238 -7.54 3.36 12.24
CA SER A 238 -8.74 3.02 11.48
C SER A 238 -8.55 3.25 9.97
N ALA A 239 -7.96 4.38 9.61
CA ALA A 239 -7.67 4.72 8.22
C ALA A 239 -6.57 3.81 7.63
N CYS A 240 -5.49 3.56 8.37
CA CYS A 240 -4.41 2.68 7.92
C CYS A 240 -4.93 1.27 7.66
N SER A 241 -5.72 0.68 8.57
CA SER A 241 -6.25 -0.68 8.41
C SER A 241 -7.16 -0.81 7.19
N PHE A 242 -7.88 0.26 6.82
CA PHE A 242 -8.76 0.25 5.64
C PHE A 242 -8.02 0.59 4.34
N PHE A 243 -7.15 1.60 4.33
CA PHE A 243 -6.54 2.13 3.12
C PHE A 243 -5.18 1.53 2.76
N ALA A 244 -4.51 0.83 3.68
CA ALA A 244 -3.14 0.34 3.48
C ALA A 244 -3.04 -1.20 3.53
N LYS A 245 -2.11 -1.77 2.75
CA LYS A 245 -1.78 -3.21 2.78
C LYS A 245 -0.88 -3.57 3.95
N HIS A 246 -0.09 -2.61 4.43
CA HIS A 246 0.86 -2.80 5.52
C HIS A 246 0.58 -1.82 6.68
N PRO A 247 -0.64 -1.84 7.26
CA PRO A 247 -1.00 -1.00 8.38
C PRO A 247 -0.26 -1.42 9.65
N PRO A 248 -0.28 -0.61 10.72
CA PRO A 248 0.19 -1.03 12.04
C PRO A 248 -0.55 -2.24 12.59
N GLU A 249 -1.86 -2.33 12.29
CA GLU A 249 -2.72 -3.44 12.68
C GLU A 249 -3.53 -3.93 11.48
N GLN A 250 -3.42 -5.23 11.18
CA GLN A 250 -4.21 -5.87 10.14
C GLN A 250 -5.58 -6.27 10.69
N LEU A 251 -6.63 -5.74 10.07
CA LEU A 251 -8.01 -6.07 10.37
C LEU A 251 -8.69 -6.69 9.13
N ASP A 252 -9.78 -7.43 9.34
CA ASP A 252 -10.66 -7.77 8.22
C ASP A 252 -11.33 -6.50 7.65
N ASP A 253 -11.71 -6.54 6.38
CA ASP A 253 -12.17 -5.33 5.68
C ASP A 253 -13.50 -4.79 6.22
N TYR A 254 -14.34 -5.65 6.81
CA TYR A 254 -15.58 -5.22 7.46
C TYR A 254 -15.28 -4.42 8.74
N THR A 255 -14.44 -4.96 9.62
CA THR A 255 -14.00 -4.31 10.85
C THR A 255 -13.23 -3.02 10.54
N ALA A 256 -12.31 -3.05 9.57
CA ALA A 256 -11.56 -1.87 9.15
C ALA A 256 -12.49 -0.75 8.64
N LYS A 257 -13.48 -1.10 7.80
CA LYS A 257 -14.50 -0.15 7.32
C LYS A 257 -15.33 0.41 8.46
N LYS A 258 -15.80 -0.43 9.38
CA LYS A 258 -16.57 0.00 10.55
C LYS A 258 -15.78 0.99 11.39
N ASN A 259 -14.53 0.68 11.70
CA ASN A 259 -13.65 1.55 12.50
C ASN A 259 -13.44 2.91 11.81
N LEU A 260 -13.25 2.91 10.48
CA LEU A 260 -13.13 4.15 9.71
C LEU A 260 -14.41 4.98 9.77
N LEU A 261 -15.58 4.36 9.61
CA LEU A 261 -16.86 5.07 9.73
C LEU A 261 -17.07 5.65 11.13
N GLU A 262 -16.73 4.91 12.19
CA GLU A 262 -16.77 5.39 13.57
C GLU A 262 -15.85 6.61 13.78
N PHE A 263 -14.66 6.60 13.16
CA PHE A 263 -13.77 7.77 13.15
C PHE A 263 -14.42 8.98 12.46
N LEU A 264 -14.99 8.76 11.27
CA LEU A 264 -15.66 9.84 10.52
C LEU A 264 -16.83 10.45 11.30
N GLU A 265 -17.59 9.61 12.00
CA GLU A 265 -18.72 9.99 12.85
C GLU A 265 -18.31 10.54 14.23
N ASN A 266 -17.02 10.69 14.49
CA ASN A 266 -16.47 11.16 15.79
C ASN A 266 -16.81 10.25 16.98
N LYS A 267 -16.99 8.95 16.72
CA LYS A 267 -17.22 7.89 17.74
C LYS A 267 -15.93 7.17 18.12
N ARG A 268 -14.84 7.40 17.39
CA ARG A 268 -13.51 6.85 17.58
C ARG A 268 -12.47 7.94 17.39
N GLU A 269 -11.44 7.97 18.23
CA GLU A 269 -10.40 8.99 18.16
C GLU A 269 -9.44 8.76 16.98
N ARG A 270 -8.97 7.52 16.79
CA ARG A 270 -7.97 7.16 15.76
C ARG A 270 -8.21 5.78 15.12
#